data_20600a595b8289c508e801be289bb6c8
#
_entry.id   20600a595b8289c508e801be289bb6c8
#
_cell.length_a   1.000
_cell.length_b   1.000
_cell.length_c   1.000
_cell.angle_alpha   90.00
_cell.angle_beta   90.00
_cell.angle_gamma   90.00
#
_symmetry.space_group_name_H-M   'P 1'
#
loop_
_entity.id
_entity.type
_entity.pdbx_description
1 polymer ?
#
loop_
_entity_poly.entity_id
_entity_poly.type
_entity_poly.pdbx_seq_one_letter_code
_entity_poly.pdbx_strand_id
1 'polypeptide(L)'
;MSSTISENQTPETGTARVKRGMAEQLKGGVIMDVVNAEQAKIAEDAGAVAVMALERVPADIRKDGGVARMSDPTMIEEIIEAVSIPVMAKSRIGHFVEAQVLQSLGVDYIDESEVLTPADEVNHSDKWAFTTPFVCGATNLGEALRRIAEGAAMIRSKGEAGTGNVVEAVRHLRQIKNEIARLRGFDNNELYAAAKDLRAPYELVKEVAELGKLPVVLFSAGGVATPADAALMRQLGAEGVFVGSGIFKSGDPAKRAAAIVKATTFYDDPKIIADASRNLGEAMVGINCDTLPEAERYANRGW
;
A
#
# COMPACT_ATOMS: atom_id res chain seq x y z
N MET A 1 -3.14 55.99 2.28
CA MET A 1 -4.28 55.07 2.19
C MET A 1 -3.81 53.81 1.50
N SER A 2 -3.48 52.81 2.27
CA SER A 2 -3.00 51.52 1.76
C SER A 2 -4.21 50.59 1.66
N SER A 3 -4.59 50.22 0.45
CA SER A 3 -5.62 49.24 0.19
C SER A 3 -5.02 47.85 0.31
N THR A 4 -5.25 47.21 1.42
CA THR A 4 -5.03 45.75 1.57
C THR A 4 -6.08 45.03 0.74
N ILE A 5 -5.66 44.51 -0.42
CA ILE A 5 -6.43 43.53 -1.19
C ILE A 5 -6.32 42.22 -0.39
N SER A 6 -7.41 41.79 0.25
CA SER A 6 -7.51 40.43 0.78
C SER A 6 -7.66 39.50 -0.42
N GLU A 7 -6.60 38.84 -0.77
CA GLU A 7 -6.67 37.69 -1.66
C GLU A 7 -7.52 36.59 -0.98
N ASN A 8 -8.74 36.45 -1.49
CA ASN A 8 -9.58 35.27 -1.26
C ASN A 8 -8.83 34.08 -1.90
N GLN A 9 -7.90 33.49 -1.18
CA GLN A 9 -7.30 32.21 -1.59
C GLN A 9 -8.39 31.15 -1.46
N THR A 10 -8.91 30.70 -2.57
CA THR A 10 -9.68 29.46 -2.64
C THR A 10 -8.80 28.37 -2.02
N PRO A 11 -9.33 27.52 -1.09
CA PRO A 11 -8.53 26.46 -0.48
C PRO A 11 -7.94 25.59 -1.59
N GLU A 12 -6.62 25.50 -1.63
CA GLU A 12 -5.91 24.67 -2.59
C GLU A 12 -6.23 23.20 -2.29
N THR A 13 -6.89 22.49 -3.22
CA THR A 13 -7.22 21.07 -3.09
C THR A 13 -6.11 20.21 -3.70
N GLY A 14 -5.90 19.00 -3.19
CA GLY A 14 -4.92 18.06 -3.73
C GLY A 14 -3.47 18.41 -3.45
N THR A 15 -3.18 19.28 -2.46
CA THR A 15 -1.80 19.57 -2.04
C THR A 15 -1.13 18.35 -1.39
N ALA A 16 0.21 18.34 -1.33
CA ALA A 16 0.96 17.30 -0.62
C ALA A 16 0.47 17.15 0.84
N ARG A 17 0.19 18.25 1.52
CA ARG A 17 -0.31 18.26 2.89
C ARG A 17 -1.67 17.55 3.01
N VAL A 18 -2.60 17.85 2.12
CA VAL A 18 -3.94 17.23 2.11
C VAL A 18 -3.83 15.74 1.80
N LYS A 19 -3.12 15.37 0.74
CA LYS A 19 -2.95 13.98 0.32
C LYS A 19 -2.28 13.12 1.41
N ARG A 20 -1.21 13.62 2.02
CA ARG A 20 -0.52 12.94 3.14
C ARG A 20 -1.42 12.85 4.37
N GLY A 21 -2.19 13.91 4.67
CA GLY A 21 -3.15 13.93 5.77
C GLY A 21 -4.25 12.90 5.62
N MET A 22 -4.77 12.70 4.40
CA MET A 22 -5.72 11.61 4.12
C MET A 22 -5.10 10.24 4.41
N ALA A 23 -3.89 9.99 3.94
CA ALA A 23 -3.20 8.72 4.18
C ALA A 23 -2.87 8.47 5.67
N GLU A 24 -2.55 9.52 6.43
CA GLU A 24 -2.29 9.44 7.88
C GLU A 24 -3.51 8.91 8.66
N GLN A 25 -4.73 9.17 8.22
CA GLN A 25 -5.96 8.70 8.87
C GLN A 25 -6.12 7.18 8.84
N LEU A 26 -5.43 6.49 7.94
CA LEU A 26 -5.51 5.04 7.78
C LEU A 26 -4.57 4.28 8.72
N LYS A 27 -3.70 4.98 9.46
CA LYS A 27 -2.73 4.35 10.36
C LYS A 27 -3.39 3.45 11.40
N GLY A 28 -2.72 2.34 11.67
CA GLY A 28 -3.16 1.33 12.62
C GLY A 28 -4.15 0.34 12.04
N GLY A 29 -4.63 0.55 10.80
CA GLY A 29 -5.69 -0.22 10.21
C GLY A 29 -5.25 -1.28 9.20
N VAL A 30 -6.27 -1.97 8.69
CA VAL A 30 -6.17 -2.97 7.63
C VAL A 30 -6.90 -2.43 6.40
N ILE A 31 -6.23 -2.47 5.26
CA ILE A 31 -6.82 -2.21 3.94
C ILE A 31 -7.02 -3.57 3.28
N MET A 32 -8.25 -3.86 2.82
CA MET A 32 -8.59 -5.17 2.28
C MET A 32 -8.86 -5.12 0.77
N ASP A 33 -8.19 -5.98 0.00
CA ASP A 33 -8.49 -6.17 -1.42
C ASP A 33 -9.84 -6.90 -1.56
N VAL A 34 -10.75 -6.34 -2.34
CA VAL A 34 -12.12 -6.86 -2.55
C VAL A 34 -12.45 -6.89 -4.03
N VAL A 35 -13.28 -7.85 -4.47
CA VAL A 35 -13.62 -8.04 -5.88
C VAL A 35 -15.10 -7.77 -6.20
N ASN A 36 -15.91 -7.42 -5.19
CA ASN A 36 -17.31 -7.05 -5.34
C ASN A 36 -17.85 -6.36 -4.08
N ALA A 37 -19.07 -5.85 -4.17
CA ALA A 37 -19.77 -5.17 -3.08
C ALA A 37 -19.96 -6.04 -1.82
N GLU A 38 -20.20 -7.36 -1.97
CA GLU A 38 -20.36 -8.28 -0.84
C GLU A 38 -19.06 -8.38 -0.03
N GLN A 39 -17.92 -8.57 -0.69
CA GLN A 39 -16.62 -8.62 -0.03
C GLN A 39 -16.27 -7.26 0.62
N ALA A 40 -16.66 -6.15 -0.02
CA ALA A 40 -16.43 -4.81 0.54
C ALA A 40 -17.21 -4.62 1.86
N LYS A 41 -18.45 -5.10 1.95
CA LYS A 41 -19.24 -5.10 3.19
C LYS A 41 -18.62 -5.99 4.26
N ILE A 42 -18.16 -7.19 3.90
CA ILE A 42 -17.44 -8.08 4.83
C ILE A 42 -16.20 -7.35 5.42
N ALA A 43 -15.47 -6.64 4.58
CA ALA A 43 -14.28 -5.88 5.00
C ALA A 43 -14.66 -4.73 5.95
N GLU A 44 -15.69 -3.95 5.61
CA GLU A 44 -16.17 -2.85 6.45
C GLU A 44 -16.70 -3.36 7.80
N ASP A 45 -17.53 -4.42 7.80
CA ASP A 45 -18.08 -5.03 9.02
C ASP A 45 -16.97 -5.62 9.92
N ALA A 46 -15.88 -6.08 9.33
CA ALA A 46 -14.70 -6.54 10.06
C ALA A 46 -13.87 -5.41 10.67
N GLY A 47 -14.12 -4.15 10.30
CA GLY A 47 -13.40 -2.97 10.78
C GLY A 47 -12.19 -2.59 9.91
N ALA A 48 -12.21 -2.91 8.62
CA ALA A 48 -11.22 -2.37 7.68
C ALA A 48 -11.29 -0.83 7.65
N VAL A 49 -10.14 -0.18 7.48
CA VAL A 49 -10.06 1.29 7.37
C VAL A 49 -10.24 1.79 5.95
N ALA A 50 -10.10 0.91 4.98
CA ALA A 50 -10.37 1.14 3.56
C ALA A 50 -10.47 -0.21 2.83
N VAL A 51 -11.02 -0.20 1.63
CA VAL A 51 -11.00 -1.33 0.70
C VAL A 51 -10.24 -0.97 -0.58
N MET A 52 -9.67 -1.99 -1.23
CA MET A 52 -9.01 -1.88 -2.52
C MET A 52 -9.81 -2.67 -3.55
N ALA A 53 -10.43 -1.98 -4.50
CA ALA A 53 -11.22 -2.59 -5.56
C ALA A 53 -10.31 -3.27 -6.59
N LEU A 54 -10.54 -4.54 -6.85
CA LEU A 54 -9.81 -5.39 -7.81
C LEU A 54 -10.78 -6.32 -8.53
N GLU A 55 -10.61 -6.56 -9.83
CA GLU A 55 -11.37 -7.62 -10.52
C GLU A 55 -11.04 -9.02 -10.01
N ARG A 56 -9.79 -9.23 -9.64
CA ARG A 56 -9.27 -10.51 -9.15
C ARG A 56 -8.27 -10.23 -8.03
N VAL A 57 -8.36 -11.01 -6.95
CA VAL A 57 -7.30 -10.94 -5.92
C VAL A 57 -5.93 -11.38 -6.49
N PRO A 58 -4.82 -10.92 -5.94
CA PRO A 58 -3.48 -11.19 -6.50
C PRO A 58 -3.17 -12.68 -6.76
N ALA A 59 -3.70 -13.59 -5.93
CA ALA A 59 -3.54 -15.04 -6.15
C ALA A 59 -4.21 -15.52 -7.46
N ASP A 60 -5.37 -14.98 -7.80
CA ASP A 60 -6.05 -15.31 -9.05
C ASP A 60 -5.35 -14.69 -10.25
N ILE A 61 -4.83 -13.46 -10.13
CA ILE A 61 -4.02 -12.85 -11.18
C ILE A 61 -2.81 -13.72 -11.52
N ARG A 62 -2.15 -14.29 -10.50
CA ARG A 62 -1.02 -15.22 -10.71
C ARG A 62 -1.46 -16.50 -11.42
N LYS A 63 -2.56 -17.09 -10.95
CA LYS A 63 -3.06 -18.35 -11.47
C LYS A 63 -3.49 -18.24 -12.93
N ASP A 64 -4.21 -17.18 -13.27
CA ASP A 64 -4.79 -16.99 -14.59
C ASP A 64 -3.74 -16.50 -15.61
N GLY A 65 -2.68 -15.80 -15.13
CA GLY A 65 -1.65 -15.20 -15.98
C GLY A 65 -2.20 -14.09 -16.87
N GLY A 66 -1.45 -13.80 -17.93
CA GLY A 66 -1.82 -12.78 -18.91
C GLY A 66 -1.61 -11.34 -18.43
N VAL A 67 -2.31 -10.40 -19.06
CA VAL A 67 -2.21 -8.97 -18.78
C VAL A 67 -3.28 -8.55 -17.80
N ALA A 68 -2.89 -8.20 -16.58
CA ALA A 68 -3.77 -7.63 -15.56
C ALA A 68 -3.86 -6.10 -15.74
N ARG A 69 -5.07 -5.56 -15.80
CA ARG A 69 -5.39 -4.15 -16.08
C ARG A 69 -6.22 -3.54 -14.95
N MET A 70 -6.50 -2.25 -15.07
CA MET A 70 -7.48 -1.55 -14.25
C MET A 70 -8.82 -2.30 -14.26
N SER A 71 -9.50 -2.35 -13.12
CA SER A 71 -10.80 -2.97 -12.97
C SER A 71 -11.90 -2.23 -13.72
N ASP A 72 -12.99 -2.94 -14.01
CA ASP A 72 -14.19 -2.35 -14.65
C ASP A 72 -14.76 -1.21 -13.81
N PRO A 73 -15.03 -0.03 -14.40
CA PRO A 73 -15.60 1.12 -13.69
C PRO A 73 -16.91 0.80 -12.96
N THR A 74 -17.80 0.00 -13.55
CA THR A 74 -19.09 -0.36 -12.93
C THR A 74 -18.88 -1.10 -11.61
N MET A 75 -17.94 -2.05 -11.59
CA MET A 75 -17.59 -2.77 -10.35
C MET A 75 -17.02 -1.84 -9.28
N ILE A 76 -16.18 -0.85 -9.67
CA ILE A 76 -15.63 0.12 -8.74
C ILE A 76 -16.74 0.99 -8.15
N GLU A 77 -17.67 1.47 -8.98
CA GLU A 77 -18.82 2.28 -8.55
C GLU A 77 -19.75 1.48 -7.61
N GLU A 78 -20.04 0.21 -7.92
CA GLU A 78 -20.80 -0.68 -7.03
C GLU A 78 -20.13 -0.86 -5.65
N ILE A 79 -18.80 -0.92 -5.60
CA ILE A 79 -18.07 -1.01 -4.33
C ILE A 79 -18.14 0.33 -3.59
N ILE A 80 -17.96 1.47 -4.28
CA ILE A 80 -18.09 2.81 -3.68
C ILE A 80 -19.49 3.00 -3.07
N GLU A 81 -20.53 2.59 -3.76
CA GLU A 81 -21.92 2.68 -3.26
C GLU A 81 -22.21 1.75 -2.07
N ALA A 82 -21.46 0.65 -1.95
CA ALA A 82 -21.72 -0.38 -0.94
C ALA A 82 -21.17 -0.05 0.44
N VAL A 83 -20.12 0.77 0.57
CA VAL A 83 -19.41 0.99 1.83
C VAL A 83 -19.29 2.48 2.16
N SER A 84 -19.11 2.78 3.45
CA SER A 84 -18.86 4.14 3.94
C SER A 84 -17.38 4.45 4.18
N ILE A 85 -16.54 3.43 4.16
CA ILE A 85 -15.08 3.57 4.29
C ILE A 85 -14.43 3.90 2.94
N PRO A 86 -13.25 4.52 2.93
CA PRO A 86 -12.54 4.88 1.70
C PRO A 86 -12.34 3.70 0.74
N VAL A 87 -12.51 3.98 -0.55
CA VAL A 87 -12.30 3.01 -1.64
C VAL A 87 -11.06 3.39 -2.44
N MET A 88 -10.14 2.45 -2.58
CA MET A 88 -8.96 2.54 -3.43
C MET A 88 -9.16 1.69 -4.68
N ALA A 89 -8.47 2.04 -5.76
CA ALA A 89 -8.38 1.19 -6.96
C ALA A 89 -6.98 1.24 -7.57
N LYS A 90 -6.62 0.22 -8.37
CA LYS A 90 -5.28 0.08 -8.93
C LYS A 90 -5.22 0.56 -10.37
N SER A 91 -4.16 1.34 -10.68
CA SER A 91 -3.71 1.62 -12.04
C SER A 91 -2.41 0.86 -12.33
N ARG A 92 -2.17 0.57 -13.60
CA ARG A 92 -0.89 0.00 -14.06
C ARG A 92 0.22 1.04 -13.91
N ILE A 93 1.43 0.58 -13.61
CA ILE A 93 2.61 1.45 -13.55
C ILE A 93 2.77 2.19 -14.89
N GLY A 94 2.88 3.53 -14.83
CA GLY A 94 3.02 4.43 -15.97
C GLY A 94 1.75 4.69 -16.77
N HIS A 95 0.63 4.05 -16.43
CA HIS A 95 -0.62 4.24 -17.15
C HIS A 95 -1.45 5.41 -16.57
N PHE A 96 -0.98 6.63 -16.81
CA PHE A 96 -1.63 7.84 -16.28
C PHE A 96 -3.10 8.01 -16.72
N VAL A 97 -3.51 7.44 -17.87
CA VAL A 97 -4.91 7.50 -18.32
C VAL A 97 -5.81 6.61 -17.45
N GLU A 98 -5.37 5.40 -17.03
CA GLU A 98 -6.11 4.63 -16.02
C GLU A 98 -6.26 5.41 -14.73
N ALA A 99 -5.23 6.10 -14.27
CA ALA A 99 -5.32 6.95 -13.09
C ALA A 99 -6.30 8.12 -13.26
N GLN A 100 -6.37 8.73 -14.46
CA GLN A 100 -7.38 9.76 -14.78
C GLN A 100 -8.80 9.21 -14.72
N VAL A 101 -9.02 8.00 -15.25
CA VAL A 101 -10.33 7.31 -15.16
C VAL A 101 -10.68 7.09 -13.70
N LEU A 102 -9.78 6.49 -12.89
CA LEU A 102 -10.02 6.23 -11.48
C LEU A 102 -10.35 7.51 -10.69
N GLN A 103 -9.60 8.59 -10.93
CA GLN A 103 -9.91 9.87 -10.30
C GLN A 103 -11.30 10.38 -10.71
N SER A 104 -11.72 10.19 -11.97
CA SER A 104 -13.04 10.62 -12.45
C SER A 104 -14.20 9.82 -11.85
N LEU A 105 -13.96 8.57 -11.44
CA LEU A 105 -14.93 7.73 -10.72
C LEU A 105 -15.07 8.12 -9.24
N GLY A 106 -14.18 8.97 -8.73
CA GLY A 106 -14.24 9.44 -7.35
C GLY A 106 -13.62 8.47 -6.33
N VAL A 107 -12.69 7.61 -6.73
CA VAL A 107 -11.94 6.80 -5.76
C VAL A 107 -11.14 7.70 -4.80
N ASP A 108 -11.03 7.29 -3.55
CA ASP A 108 -10.34 8.07 -2.52
C ASP A 108 -8.81 8.00 -2.64
N TYR A 109 -8.29 6.89 -3.18
CA TYR A 109 -6.85 6.68 -3.42
C TYR A 109 -6.64 5.86 -4.69
N ILE A 110 -5.52 6.10 -5.35
CA ILE A 110 -5.06 5.31 -6.51
C ILE A 110 -3.78 4.57 -6.11
N ASP A 111 -3.77 3.25 -6.25
CA ASP A 111 -2.56 2.44 -6.10
C ASP A 111 -1.93 2.19 -7.48
N GLU A 112 -0.83 2.90 -7.80
CA GLU A 112 -0.01 2.60 -8.96
C GLU A 112 0.79 1.34 -8.66
N SER A 113 0.32 0.20 -9.18
CA SER A 113 0.63 -1.10 -8.60
C SER A 113 1.39 -2.04 -9.53
N GLU A 114 2.45 -2.63 -8.99
CA GLU A 114 3.21 -3.72 -9.60
C GLU A 114 2.41 -5.04 -9.73
N VAL A 115 1.29 -5.18 -9.02
CA VAL A 115 0.39 -6.35 -9.12
C VAL A 115 -0.25 -6.42 -10.50
N LEU A 116 -0.59 -5.27 -11.07
CA LEU A 116 -1.04 -5.17 -12.45
C LEU A 116 0.17 -5.23 -13.40
N THR A 117 -0.09 -5.53 -14.67
CA THR A 117 0.97 -5.56 -15.69
C THR A 117 1.42 -4.13 -16.01
N PRO A 118 2.69 -3.77 -15.86
CA PRO A 118 3.16 -2.44 -16.19
C PRO A 118 2.81 -2.01 -17.62
N ALA A 119 2.45 -0.76 -17.79
CA ALA A 119 2.22 -0.14 -19.10
C ALA A 119 3.46 0.62 -19.61
N ASP A 120 4.33 1.02 -18.68
CA ASP A 120 5.61 1.66 -18.98
C ASP A 120 6.70 1.02 -18.11
N GLU A 121 7.82 0.63 -18.74
CA GLU A 121 8.95 -0.01 -18.05
C GLU A 121 9.91 1.01 -17.42
N VAL A 122 9.80 2.28 -17.80
CA VAL A 122 10.75 3.34 -17.41
C VAL A 122 10.09 4.39 -16.51
N ASN A 123 8.87 4.82 -16.88
CA ASN A 123 8.23 5.95 -16.24
C ASN A 123 7.06 5.50 -15.34
N HIS A 124 6.99 6.11 -14.15
CA HIS A 124 5.79 6.13 -13.32
C HIS A 124 4.94 7.36 -13.65
N SER A 125 3.67 7.31 -13.29
CA SER A 125 2.78 8.47 -13.44
C SER A 125 3.25 9.64 -12.57
N ASP A 126 3.17 10.87 -13.10
CA ASP A 126 3.36 12.09 -12.30
C ASP A 126 2.15 12.31 -11.38
N LYS A 127 2.30 11.98 -10.13
CA LYS A 127 1.24 12.02 -9.11
C LYS A 127 0.91 13.43 -8.63
N TRP A 128 1.79 14.39 -8.96
CA TRP A 128 1.51 15.81 -8.69
C TRP A 128 0.41 16.37 -9.60
N ALA A 129 0.21 15.76 -10.78
CA ALA A 129 -0.86 16.13 -11.71
C ALA A 129 -2.28 15.74 -11.26
N PHE A 130 -2.41 15.00 -10.13
CA PHE A 130 -3.69 14.50 -9.63
C PHE A 130 -4.05 15.12 -8.28
N THR A 131 -5.36 15.27 -8.03
CA THR A 131 -5.88 15.64 -6.70
C THR A 131 -6.03 14.44 -5.78
N THR A 132 -6.30 13.26 -6.33
CA THR A 132 -6.38 11.99 -5.60
C THR A 132 -4.99 11.55 -5.11
N PRO A 133 -4.83 11.18 -3.82
CA PRO A 133 -3.58 10.65 -3.29
C PRO A 133 -3.21 9.29 -3.89
N PHE A 134 -1.91 9.06 -4.08
CA PHE A 134 -1.38 7.80 -4.60
C PHE A 134 -0.71 6.96 -3.52
N VAL A 135 -0.90 5.65 -3.66
CA VAL A 135 -0.18 4.59 -2.96
C VAL A 135 0.79 3.94 -3.92
N CYS A 136 2.01 3.64 -3.47
CA CYS A 136 3.00 2.92 -4.29
C CYS A 136 3.73 1.86 -3.46
N GLY A 137 4.12 0.78 -4.13
CA GLY A 137 4.98 -0.26 -3.55
C GLY A 137 6.46 0.13 -3.59
N ALA A 138 7.23 -0.36 -2.61
CA ALA A 138 8.67 -0.25 -2.58
C ALA A 138 9.31 -1.49 -1.94
N THR A 139 10.52 -1.84 -2.39
CA THR A 139 11.35 -2.92 -1.85
C THR A 139 12.48 -2.41 -0.95
N ASN A 140 12.85 -1.14 -1.11
CA ASN A 140 13.95 -0.47 -0.40
C ASN A 140 13.69 1.02 -0.28
N LEU A 141 14.53 1.72 0.47
CA LEU A 141 14.38 3.17 0.72
C LEU A 141 14.54 4.00 -0.56
N GLY A 142 15.47 3.66 -1.44
CA GLY A 142 15.68 4.41 -2.68
C GLY A 142 14.45 4.40 -3.57
N GLU A 143 13.82 3.24 -3.72
CA GLU A 143 12.55 3.09 -4.45
C GLU A 143 11.43 3.90 -3.78
N ALA A 144 11.28 3.80 -2.46
CA ALA A 144 10.29 4.57 -1.71
C ALA A 144 10.45 6.08 -1.92
N LEU A 145 11.68 6.58 -1.87
CA LEU A 145 11.97 8.01 -2.04
C LEU A 145 11.70 8.50 -3.47
N ARG A 146 11.96 7.68 -4.50
CA ARG A 146 11.58 8.01 -5.88
C ARG A 146 10.06 8.13 -6.02
N ARG A 147 9.29 7.20 -5.47
CA ARG A 147 7.80 7.28 -5.48
C ARG A 147 7.29 8.51 -4.73
N ILE A 148 7.90 8.85 -3.60
CA ILE A 148 7.56 10.07 -2.85
C ILE A 148 7.91 11.34 -3.64
N ALA A 149 9.04 11.36 -4.33
CA ALA A 149 9.44 12.46 -5.23
C ALA A 149 8.41 12.69 -6.35
N GLU A 150 7.83 11.61 -6.86
CA GLU A 150 6.77 11.65 -7.88
C GLU A 150 5.39 12.02 -7.30
N GLY A 151 5.26 12.20 -5.97
CA GLY A 151 4.03 12.63 -5.31
C GLY A 151 3.23 11.54 -4.59
N ALA A 152 3.79 10.34 -4.36
CA ALA A 152 3.13 9.32 -3.55
C ALA A 152 2.85 9.82 -2.13
N ALA A 153 1.63 9.61 -1.65
CA ALA A 153 1.18 9.99 -0.30
C ALA A 153 1.28 8.83 0.71
N MET A 154 1.43 7.61 0.22
CA MET A 154 1.63 6.40 1.02
C MET A 154 2.61 5.48 0.31
N ILE A 155 3.49 4.85 1.10
CA ILE A 155 4.32 3.74 0.65
C ILE A 155 3.85 2.46 1.33
N ARG A 156 3.82 1.38 0.58
CA ARG A 156 3.68 0.02 1.11
C ARG A 156 4.88 -0.84 0.71
N SER A 157 5.21 -1.86 1.51
CA SER A 157 6.12 -2.89 1.00
C SER A 157 5.48 -3.55 -0.23
N LYS A 158 6.26 -3.93 -1.23
CA LYS A 158 5.75 -4.75 -2.33
C LYS A 158 5.41 -6.15 -1.82
N GLY A 159 6.29 -6.74 -1.02
CA GLY A 159 6.17 -8.15 -0.67
C GLY A 159 6.13 -9.00 -1.93
N GLU A 160 5.41 -10.12 -1.86
CA GLU A 160 5.05 -10.91 -3.04
C GLU A 160 3.55 -11.23 -2.98
N ALA A 161 2.73 -10.32 -3.53
CA ALA A 161 1.28 -10.37 -3.42
C ALA A 161 0.70 -11.68 -4.00
N GLY A 162 -0.33 -12.22 -3.33
CA GLY A 162 -1.01 -13.44 -3.75
C GLY A 162 -0.30 -14.74 -3.36
N THR A 163 0.80 -14.69 -2.63
CA THR A 163 1.54 -15.88 -2.21
C THR A 163 1.09 -16.43 -0.85
N GLY A 164 0.50 -15.61 0.02
CA GLY A 164 0.26 -16.01 1.40
C GLY A 164 1.53 -16.27 2.22
N ASN A 165 2.69 -15.77 1.74
CA ASN A 165 4.00 -15.90 2.37
C ASN A 165 4.58 -14.51 2.61
N VAL A 166 4.78 -14.14 3.87
CA VAL A 166 5.22 -12.79 4.28
C VAL A 166 6.73 -12.56 4.15
N VAL A 167 7.51 -13.57 3.77
CA VAL A 167 8.98 -13.48 3.78
C VAL A 167 9.50 -12.27 3.00
N GLU A 168 8.96 -11.98 1.83
CA GLU A 168 9.36 -10.85 1.01
C GLU A 168 8.90 -9.50 1.62
N ALA A 169 7.69 -9.45 2.18
CA ALA A 169 7.21 -8.25 2.87
C ALA A 169 8.08 -7.92 4.10
N VAL A 170 8.47 -8.94 4.87
CA VAL A 170 9.42 -8.79 5.99
C VAL A 170 10.76 -8.27 5.49
N ARG A 171 11.30 -8.83 4.41
CA ARG A 171 12.57 -8.42 3.82
C ARG A 171 12.54 -6.96 3.39
N HIS A 172 11.53 -6.56 2.65
CA HIS A 172 11.39 -5.18 2.16
C HIS A 172 11.20 -4.17 3.30
N LEU A 173 10.32 -4.49 4.26
CA LEU A 173 10.09 -3.61 5.41
C LEU A 173 11.36 -3.43 6.24
N ARG A 174 12.08 -4.53 6.54
CA ARG A 174 13.37 -4.47 7.25
C ARG A 174 14.42 -3.69 6.45
N GLN A 175 14.49 -3.87 5.13
CA GLN A 175 15.42 -3.14 4.26
C GLN A 175 15.17 -1.64 4.38
N ILE A 176 13.94 -1.18 4.17
CA ILE A 176 13.58 0.24 4.29
C ILE A 176 13.93 0.79 5.69
N LYS A 177 13.55 0.06 6.75
CA LYS A 177 13.80 0.50 8.14
C LYS A 177 15.29 0.56 8.47
N ASN A 178 16.07 -0.41 8.03
CA ASN A 178 17.53 -0.44 8.24
C ASN A 178 18.24 0.68 7.49
N GLU A 179 17.83 0.96 6.25
CA GLU A 179 18.39 2.06 5.47
C GLU A 179 18.06 3.42 6.10
N ILE A 180 16.84 3.64 6.59
CA ILE A 180 16.48 4.83 7.36
C ILE A 180 17.35 4.95 8.62
N ALA A 181 17.53 3.87 9.37
CA ALA A 181 18.32 3.87 10.59
C ALA A 181 19.79 4.25 10.33
N ARG A 182 20.36 3.81 9.20
CA ARG A 182 21.72 4.18 8.80
C ARG A 182 21.87 5.67 8.51
N LEU A 183 20.91 6.29 7.83
CA LEU A 183 20.97 7.71 7.48
C LEU A 183 21.04 8.63 8.70
N ARG A 184 20.47 8.25 9.83
CA ARG A 184 20.43 9.06 11.05
C ARG A 184 21.81 9.36 11.65
N GLY A 185 22.83 8.58 11.31
CA GLY A 185 24.19 8.79 11.79
C GLY A 185 25.09 9.52 10.80
N PHE A 186 24.60 9.89 9.63
CA PHE A 186 25.39 10.46 8.55
C PHE A 186 25.54 11.97 8.69
N ASP A 187 26.74 12.48 8.36
CA ASP A 187 26.95 13.89 8.15
C ASP A 187 26.44 14.34 6.76
N ASN A 188 26.52 15.65 6.48
CA ASN A 188 26.02 16.18 5.21
C ASN A 188 26.75 15.60 3.98
N ASN A 189 28.06 15.32 4.09
CA ASN A 189 28.81 14.74 2.97
C ASN A 189 28.39 13.30 2.72
N GLU A 190 28.18 12.54 3.78
CA GLU A 190 27.70 11.17 3.73
C GLU A 190 26.27 11.11 3.19
N LEU A 191 25.41 12.10 3.51
CA LEU A 191 24.05 12.19 2.95
C LEU A 191 24.06 12.46 1.44
N TYR A 192 25.02 13.26 0.92
CA TYR A 192 25.18 13.42 -0.54
C TYR A 192 25.57 12.09 -1.22
N ALA A 193 26.48 11.34 -0.60
CA ALA A 193 26.87 10.02 -1.11
C ALA A 193 25.68 9.04 -1.06
N ALA A 194 24.95 8.99 0.06
CA ALA A 194 23.77 8.16 0.22
C ALA A 194 22.68 8.49 -0.81
N ALA A 195 22.44 9.77 -1.12
CA ALA A 195 21.47 10.17 -2.14
C ALA A 195 21.83 9.63 -3.52
N LYS A 196 23.13 9.60 -3.87
CA LYS A 196 23.61 8.99 -5.13
C LYS A 196 23.40 7.48 -5.14
N ASP A 197 23.74 6.79 -4.05
CA ASP A 197 23.62 5.34 -3.93
C ASP A 197 22.14 4.91 -3.96
N LEU A 198 21.27 5.64 -3.26
CA LEU A 198 19.83 5.42 -3.23
C LEU A 198 19.13 5.85 -4.54
N ARG A 199 19.82 6.60 -5.42
CA ARG A 199 19.24 7.21 -6.62
C ARG A 199 17.98 8.02 -6.29
N ALA A 200 18.05 8.82 -5.23
CA ALA A 200 16.94 9.59 -4.69
C ALA A 200 17.31 11.06 -4.52
N PRO A 201 16.32 11.98 -4.54
CA PRO A 201 16.58 13.40 -4.30
C PRO A 201 17.24 13.65 -2.93
N TYR A 202 18.30 14.43 -2.91
CA TYR A 202 19.04 14.75 -1.69
C TYR A 202 18.15 15.31 -0.58
N GLU A 203 17.23 16.21 -0.90
CA GLU A 203 16.35 16.84 0.08
C GLU A 203 15.46 15.82 0.79
N LEU A 204 14.97 14.79 0.08
CA LEU A 204 14.18 13.70 0.69
C LEU A 204 15.07 12.79 1.55
N VAL A 205 16.30 12.51 1.14
CA VAL A 205 17.24 11.72 1.95
C VAL A 205 17.55 12.44 3.25
N LYS A 206 17.79 13.76 3.19
CA LYS A 206 18.02 14.63 4.34
C LYS A 206 16.80 14.67 5.26
N GLU A 207 15.59 14.87 4.71
CA GLU A 207 14.34 14.86 5.48
C GLU A 207 14.16 13.54 6.23
N VAL A 208 14.41 12.40 5.58
CA VAL A 208 14.33 11.07 6.22
C VAL A 208 15.37 10.89 7.32
N ALA A 209 16.60 11.37 7.12
CA ALA A 209 17.65 11.33 8.14
C ALA A 209 17.25 12.13 9.39
N GLU A 210 16.67 13.31 9.22
CA GLU A 210 16.19 14.17 10.29
C GLU A 210 14.95 13.58 11.00
N LEU A 211 13.96 13.09 10.24
CA LEU A 211 12.72 12.50 10.78
C LEU A 211 12.93 11.12 11.42
N GLY A 212 13.92 10.35 10.95
CA GLY A 212 14.10 8.95 11.32
C GLY A 212 12.97 8.03 10.82
N LYS A 213 12.18 8.48 9.84
CA LYS A 213 11.09 7.76 9.19
C LYS A 213 10.80 8.36 7.80
N LEU A 214 9.98 7.69 6.99
CA LEU A 214 9.47 8.30 5.76
C LEU A 214 8.58 9.52 6.07
N PRO A 215 8.55 10.54 5.19
CA PRO A 215 7.66 11.70 5.32
C PRO A 215 6.20 11.37 4.96
N VAL A 216 5.91 10.13 4.62
CA VAL A 216 4.59 9.56 4.35
C VAL A 216 4.41 8.28 5.12
N VAL A 217 3.18 7.80 5.26
CA VAL A 217 2.88 6.54 5.97
C VAL A 217 3.50 5.34 5.26
N LEU A 218 3.98 4.37 6.04
CA LEU A 218 4.57 3.12 5.57
C LEU A 218 3.72 1.93 6.00
N PHE A 219 2.99 1.34 5.08
CA PHE A 219 2.23 0.10 5.29
C PHE A 219 3.01 -1.12 4.83
N SER A 220 2.59 -2.29 5.27
CA SER A 220 3.08 -3.56 4.74
C SER A 220 2.05 -4.21 3.85
N ALA A 221 2.50 -4.77 2.74
CA ALA A 221 1.68 -5.55 1.80
C ALA A 221 2.45 -6.77 1.32
N GLY A 222 1.71 -7.76 0.82
CA GLY A 222 2.24 -8.96 0.17
C GLY A 222 2.43 -10.12 1.12
N GLY A 223 1.53 -11.10 1.05
CA GLY A 223 1.66 -12.39 1.72
C GLY A 223 1.06 -12.52 3.12
N VAL A 224 0.43 -11.49 3.67
CA VAL A 224 -0.28 -11.60 4.96
C VAL A 224 -1.48 -12.55 4.82
N ALA A 225 -1.52 -13.62 5.62
CA ALA A 225 -2.55 -14.65 5.58
C ALA A 225 -3.14 -15.00 6.96
N THR A 226 -2.46 -14.61 8.04
CA THR A 226 -2.85 -14.94 9.42
C THR A 226 -2.83 -13.70 10.32
N PRO A 227 -3.55 -13.74 11.48
CA PRO A 227 -3.44 -12.68 12.48
C PRO A 227 -2.01 -12.44 12.95
N ALA A 228 -1.22 -13.50 13.13
CA ALA A 228 0.17 -13.41 13.56
C ALA A 228 1.06 -12.73 12.50
N ASP A 229 0.81 -12.94 11.20
CA ASP A 229 1.51 -12.24 10.12
C ASP A 229 1.26 -10.72 10.21
N ALA A 230 0.01 -10.32 10.38
CA ALA A 230 -0.36 -8.92 10.51
C ALA A 230 0.31 -8.26 11.74
N ALA A 231 0.27 -8.94 12.88
CA ALA A 231 0.95 -8.48 14.09
C ALA A 231 2.47 -8.38 13.90
N LEU A 232 3.09 -9.36 13.21
CA LEU A 232 4.52 -9.31 12.88
C LEU A 232 4.86 -8.05 12.07
N MET A 233 4.10 -7.73 11.03
CA MET A 233 4.33 -6.53 10.23
C MET A 233 4.24 -5.26 11.08
N ARG A 234 3.26 -5.19 11.98
CA ARG A 234 3.09 -4.07 12.91
C ARG A 234 4.28 -3.95 13.88
N GLN A 235 4.71 -5.04 14.47
CA GLN A 235 5.87 -5.07 15.39
C GLN A 235 7.18 -4.71 14.68
N LEU A 236 7.30 -5.02 13.38
CA LEU A 236 8.42 -4.57 12.56
C LEU A 236 8.35 -3.09 12.17
N GLY A 237 7.28 -2.40 12.55
CA GLY A 237 7.12 -0.95 12.39
C GLY A 237 6.38 -0.51 11.15
N ALA A 238 5.60 -1.39 10.53
CA ALA A 238 4.58 -0.97 9.56
C ALA A 238 3.47 -0.21 10.28
N GLU A 239 2.95 0.84 9.65
CA GLU A 239 1.90 1.69 10.22
C GLU A 239 0.49 1.19 9.90
N GLY A 240 0.37 0.06 9.20
CA GLY A 240 -0.83 -0.68 8.86
C GLY A 240 -0.50 -1.81 7.89
N VAL A 241 -1.50 -2.57 7.47
CA VAL A 241 -1.31 -3.71 6.57
C VAL A 241 -2.35 -3.71 5.44
N PHE A 242 -1.93 -4.18 4.26
CA PHE A 242 -2.80 -4.55 3.16
C PHE A 242 -2.96 -6.07 3.17
N VAL A 243 -4.19 -6.55 3.03
CA VAL A 243 -4.48 -7.99 2.98
C VAL A 243 -5.53 -8.25 1.91
N GLY A 244 -5.23 -9.14 0.97
CA GLY A 244 -6.15 -9.52 -0.09
C GLY A 244 -6.45 -11.02 -0.08
N SER A 245 -5.70 -11.77 -0.85
CA SER A 245 -5.87 -13.21 -1.02
C SER A 245 -5.85 -13.98 0.31
N GLY A 246 -5.11 -13.52 1.30
CA GLY A 246 -5.03 -14.15 2.62
C GLY A 246 -6.38 -14.19 3.36
N ILE A 247 -7.28 -13.25 3.09
CA ILE A 247 -8.65 -13.24 3.62
C ILE A 247 -9.58 -14.02 2.70
N PHE A 248 -9.72 -13.59 1.46
CA PHE A 248 -10.79 -14.07 0.56
C PHE A 248 -10.50 -15.43 -0.10
N LYS A 249 -9.31 -15.99 0.08
CA LYS A 249 -8.94 -17.38 -0.27
C LYS A 249 -8.85 -18.30 0.95
N SER A 250 -9.32 -17.85 2.12
CA SER A 250 -9.43 -18.67 3.33
C SER A 250 -10.79 -19.39 3.41
N GLY A 251 -10.91 -20.35 4.32
CA GLY A 251 -12.15 -21.11 4.51
C GLY A 251 -13.31 -20.30 5.11
N ASP A 252 -13.02 -19.17 5.82
CA ASP A 252 -14.01 -18.27 6.43
C ASP A 252 -13.49 -16.82 6.34
N PRO A 253 -13.76 -16.10 5.23
CA PRO A 253 -13.25 -14.75 5.01
C PRO A 253 -13.69 -13.74 6.07
N ALA A 254 -14.97 -13.74 6.49
CA ALA A 254 -15.49 -12.77 7.46
C ALA A 254 -14.80 -12.90 8.82
N LYS A 255 -14.68 -14.12 9.30
CA LYS A 255 -14.02 -14.40 10.58
C LYS A 255 -12.53 -14.10 10.52
N ARG A 256 -11.88 -14.43 9.40
CA ARG A 256 -10.45 -14.13 9.20
C ARG A 256 -10.19 -12.63 9.10
N ALA A 257 -11.03 -11.90 8.40
CA ALA A 257 -10.93 -10.43 8.31
C ALA A 257 -11.00 -9.78 9.71
N ALA A 258 -12.01 -10.12 10.49
CA ALA A 258 -12.16 -9.61 11.86
C ALA A 258 -10.96 -9.99 12.76
N ALA A 259 -10.43 -11.19 12.64
CA ALA A 259 -9.27 -11.66 13.39
C ALA A 259 -7.99 -10.90 13.01
N ILE A 260 -7.78 -10.63 11.72
CA ILE A 260 -6.63 -9.85 11.22
C ILE A 260 -6.73 -8.39 11.68
N VAL A 261 -7.90 -7.77 11.62
CA VAL A 261 -8.12 -6.41 12.16
C VAL A 261 -7.80 -6.36 13.64
N LYS A 262 -8.30 -7.30 14.42
CA LYS A 262 -8.02 -7.38 15.87
C LYS A 262 -6.54 -7.53 16.16
N ALA A 263 -5.83 -8.42 15.45
CA ALA A 263 -4.40 -8.62 15.63
C ALA A 263 -3.55 -7.43 15.13
N THR A 264 -4.02 -6.69 14.14
CA THR A 264 -3.37 -5.45 13.67
C THR A 264 -3.50 -4.34 14.71
N THR A 265 -4.64 -4.24 15.38
CA THR A 265 -4.91 -3.25 16.41
C THR A 265 -4.14 -3.54 17.71
N PHE A 266 -4.16 -4.79 18.16
CA PHE A 266 -3.54 -5.26 19.40
C PHE A 266 -2.26 -6.07 19.13
N TYR A 267 -1.45 -5.59 18.21
CA TYR A 267 -0.31 -6.31 17.63
C TYR A 267 0.80 -6.65 18.62
N ASP A 268 0.86 -6.00 19.76
CA ASP A 268 1.85 -6.19 20.84
C ASP A 268 1.33 -7.05 22.01
N ASP A 269 0.08 -7.53 21.94
CA ASP A 269 -0.50 -8.44 22.96
C ASP A 269 -0.58 -9.89 22.43
N PRO A 270 0.36 -10.78 22.82
CA PRO A 270 0.37 -12.17 22.36
C PRO A 270 -0.88 -12.97 22.75
N LYS A 271 -1.56 -12.61 23.85
CA LYS A 271 -2.78 -13.29 24.30
C LYS A 271 -3.94 -12.97 23.36
N ILE A 272 -4.11 -11.69 23.02
CA ILE A 272 -5.14 -11.24 22.07
C ILE A 272 -4.88 -11.86 20.69
N ILE A 273 -3.61 -11.89 20.24
CA ILE A 273 -3.24 -12.50 18.95
C ILE A 273 -3.55 -14.00 18.96
N ALA A 274 -3.23 -14.71 20.05
CA ALA A 274 -3.53 -16.13 20.20
C ALA A 274 -5.05 -16.40 20.17
N ASP A 275 -5.84 -15.60 20.88
CA ASP A 275 -7.30 -15.73 20.89
C ASP A 275 -7.91 -15.40 19.54
N ALA A 276 -7.43 -14.36 18.86
CA ALA A 276 -7.86 -14.01 17.50
C ALA A 276 -7.51 -15.10 16.47
N SER A 277 -6.51 -15.91 16.72
CA SER A 277 -6.05 -16.98 15.82
C SER A 277 -6.82 -18.29 15.97
N ARG A 278 -7.73 -18.40 16.94
CA ARG A 278 -8.43 -19.66 17.23
C ARG A 278 -9.57 -19.93 16.26
N ASN A 279 -9.67 -21.16 15.78
CA ASN A 279 -10.82 -21.68 15.04
C ASN A 279 -11.20 -20.83 13.80
N LEU A 280 -10.21 -20.32 13.07
CA LEU A 280 -10.42 -19.51 11.87
C LEU A 280 -10.67 -20.32 10.59
N GLY A 281 -10.75 -21.63 10.69
CA GLY A 281 -10.77 -22.51 9.51
C GLY A 281 -9.42 -22.55 8.79
N GLU A 282 -9.40 -23.07 7.58
CA GLU A 282 -8.17 -23.20 6.80
C GLU A 282 -7.66 -21.82 6.35
N ALA A 283 -6.37 -21.60 6.56
CA ALA A 283 -5.68 -20.46 5.96
C ALA A 283 -5.51 -20.70 4.46
N MET A 284 -5.28 -19.64 3.69
CA MET A 284 -4.82 -19.74 2.31
C MET A 284 -3.58 -20.67 2.24
N VAL A 285 -3.60 -21.65 1.33
CA VAL A 285 -2.48 -22.61 1.15
C VAL A 285 -1.19 -21.88 0.78
N GLY A 286 -1.29 -20.90 -0.11
CA GLY A 286 -0.17 -20.05 -0.49
C GLY A 286 0.84 -20.72 -1.43
N ILE A 287 1.90 -19.94 -1.72
CA ILE A 287 3.02 -20.32 -2.60
C ILE A 287 4.32 -19.95 -1.88
N ASN A 288 5.27 -20.87 -1.82
CA ASN A 288 6.60 -20.54 -1.31
C ASN A 288 7.31 -19.62 -2.30
N CYS A 289 7.70 -18.41 -1.84
CA CYS A 289 8.37 -17.41 -2.68
C CYS A 289 9.67 -17.93 -3.33
N ASP A 290 10.37 -18.86 -2.69
CA ASP A 290 11.60 -19.46 -3.24
C ASP A 290 11.35 -20.27 -4.53
N THR A 291 10.12 -20.75 -4.73
CA THR A 291 9.75 -21.54 -5.91
C THR A 291 9.27 -20.68 -7.08
N LEU A 292 9.09 -19.37 -6.88
CA LEU A 292 8.65 -18.46 -7.93
C LEU A 292 9.81 -18.10 -8.87
N PRO A 293 9.64 -18.31 -10.19
CA PRO A 293 10.58 -17.80 -11.18
C PRO A 293 10.74 -16.28 -11.06
N GLU A 294 11.92 -15.76 -11.33
CA GLU A 294 12.19 -14.33 -11.22
C GLU A 294 11.26 -13.47 -12.09
N ALA A 295 10.93 -13.95 -13.29
CA ALA A 295 10.00 -13.27 -14.20
C ALA A 295 8.56 -13.18 -13.68
N GLU A 296 8.17 -14.02 -12.72
CA GLU A 296 6.84 -14.05 -12.12
C GLU A 296 6.77 -13.24 -10.81
N ARG A 297 7.90 -12.71 -10.34
CA ARG A 297 7.95 -11.89 -9.12
C ARG A 297 7.43 -10.49 -9.40
N TYR A 298 6.32 -10.15 -8.77
CA TYR A 298 5.73 -8.80 -8.90
C TYR A 298 6.63 -7.72 -8.33
N ALA A 299 7.38 -8.01 -7.28
CA ALA A 299 8.28 -7.06 -6.63
C ALA A 299 9.36 -6.49 -7.57
N ASN A 300 9.71 -7.20 -8.66
CA ASN A 300 10.72 -6.77 -9.63
C ASN A 300 10.19 -5.72 -10.63
N ARG A 301 8.88 -5.47 -10.67
CA ARG A 301 8.25 -4.53 -11.60
C ARG A 301 8.38 -3.09 -11.09
N GLY A 302 8.70 -2.15 -11.99
CA GLY A 302 8.67 -0.71 -11.72
C GLY A 302 9.60 -0.25 -10.58
N TRP A 303 10.83 -0.73 -10.58
CA TRP A 303 11.85 -0.37 -9.57
C TRP A 303 12.35 1.07 -9.69
#